data_b318457e592725dfb3104e0d8e455c76
#
_entry.id   b318457e592725dfb3104e0d8e455c76
#
_cell.length_a   1.000
_cell.length_b   1.000
_cell.length_c   1.000
_cell.angle_alpha   90.00
_cell.angle_beta   90.00
_cell.angle_gamma   90.00
#
_symmetry.space_group_name_H-M   'P 1'
#
loop_
_entity.id
_entity.type
_entity.pdbx_description
1 polymer ?
#
loop_
_entity_poly.entity_id
_entity_poly.type
_entity_poly.pdbx_seq_one_letter_code
_entity_poly.pdbx_strand_id
1 'polypeptide(L)'
;MDPHTAVSIPHSKPPAARFRVLGNKDGLVTRVVQAIQGQILGGRLAVGTKLPPEREFAERLGVSRTVVREAVRILVTKGLLDTRHGIGTMVRAVTREEVVRPLTLFLRTCGREVSLEQLHQVRSILEVENAGLAAGQASEADIEDLRRTCAEMESAAADPQLFAVKDDEFHRRLAQTTHNPLLILLLDSIRDLMAEVRTLVAQEPGLFERVMPTHMRILECVAARDARGARRAMREHLVTALSIQNELVLRTTT
;
A
#
# COMPACT_ATOMS: atom_id res chain seq x y z
N MET A 1 11.41 6.08 -31.64
CA MET A 1 10.11 6.10 -30.92
C MET A 1 10.43 6.23 -29.43
N ASP A 2 10.17 7.38 -28.89
CA ASP A 2 10.61 7.81 -27.55
C ASP A 2 9.60 7.29 -26.51
N PRO A 3 9.99 6.46 -25.50
CA PRO A 3 9.08 5.80 -24.57
C PRO A 3 8.71 6.62 -23.31
N HIS A 4 9.02 7.91 -23.27
CA HIS A 4 8.80 8.75 -22.08
C HIS A 4 7.74 9.83 -22.30
N THR A 5 6.54 9.44 -22.72
CA THR A 5 5.40 10.34 -22.54
C THR A 5 4.85 10.14 -21.13
N ALA A 6 5.55 10.72 -20.16
CA ALA A 6 4.96 10.94 -18.84
C ALA A 6 3.69 11.80 -19.05
N VAL A 7 2.53 11.28 -18.71
CA VAL A 7 1.32 12.08 -18.56
C VAL A 7 1.60 13.03 -17.40
N SER A 8 2.17 14.20 -17.71
CA SER A 8 2.37 15.28 -16.76
C SER A 8 1.00 15.82 -16.39
N ILE A 9 0.51 15.46 -15.20
CA ILE A 9 -0.66 16.10 -14.61
C ILE A 9 -0.20 17.51 -14.23
N PRO A 10 -0.70 18.56 -14.89
CA PRO A 10 -0.25 19.93 -14.61
C PRO A 10 -0.63 20.28 -13.18
N HIS A 11 0.34 20.59 -12.34
CA HIS A 11 0.14 21.22 -11.02
C HIS A 11 -0.26 22.69 -11.19
N SER A 12 -1.44 22.94 -11.76
CA SER A 12 -2.06 24.26 -11.69
C SER A 12 -2.60 24.46 -10.28
N LYS A 13 -2.42 25.68 -9.74
CA LYS A 13 -2.97 26.09 -8.44
C LYS A 13 -4.45 25.68 -8.39
N PRO A 14 -4.88 24.88 -7.39
CA PRO A 14 -6.23 24.34 -7.40
C PRO A 14 -7.25 25.49 -7.44
N PRO A 15 -8.25 25.43 -8.33
CA PRO A 15 -9.30 26.44 -8.37
C PRO A 15 -10.07 26.44 -7.05
N ALA A 16 -10.50 27.62 -6.60
CA ALA A 16 -11.26 27.76 -5.36
C ALA A 16 -12.50 26.85 -5.36
N ALA A 17 -12.76 26.18 -4.22
CA ALA A 17 -13.90 25.29 -4.05
C ALA A 17 -15.21 26.05 -4.29
N ARG A 18 -16.00 25.61 -5.27
CA ARG A 18 -17.30 26.19 -5.62
C ARG A 18 -18.41 25.19 -5.34
N PHE A 19 -19.35 25.58 -4.48
CA PHE A 19 -20.54 24.78 -4.17
C PHE A 19 -21.76 25.42 -4.83
N ARG A 20 -22.54 24.62 -5.58
CA ARG A 20 -23.82 25.03 -6.16
C ARG A 20 -24.97 24.70 -5.20
N VAL A 21 -26.01 25.52 -5.21
CA VAL A 21 -27.27 25.24 -4.50
C VAL A 21 -27.89 23.95 -5.09
N LEU A 22 -28.26 22.99 -4.21
CA LEU A 22 -28.84 21.69 -4.59
C LEU A 22 -30.34 21.72 -4.29
N GLY A 23 -31.17 21.60 -5.35
CA GLY A 23 -32.63 21.50 -5.23
C GLY A 23 -33.11 20.04 -5.19
N ASN A 24 -34.25 19.83 -4.50
CA ASN A 24 -35.01 18.59 -4.32
C ASN A 24 -34.53 17.60 -3.23
N LYS A 25 -35.48 17.05 -2.43
CA LYS A 25 -35.20 16.35 -1.16
C LYS A 25 -34.67 14.94 -1.31
N ASP A 26 -35.04 14.21 -2.36
CA ASP A 26 -34.61 12.83 -2.55
C ASP A 26 -33.13 12.78 -3.02
N GLY A 27 -32.29 12.20 -2.18
CA GLY A 27 -30.86 12.07 -2.48
C GLY A 27 -30.01 13.29 -2.13
N LEU A 28 -30.54 14.32 -1.41
CA LEU A 28 -29.75 15.51 -1.04
C LEU A 28 -28.47 15.15 -0.26
N VAL A 29 -28.55 14.20 0.67
CA VAL A 29 -27.37 13.72 1.40
C VAL A 29 -26.33 13.18 0.42
N THR A 30 -26.76 12.30 -0.50
CA THR A 30 -25.87 11.73 -1.53
C THR A 30 -25.26 12.82 -2.41
N ARG A 31 -26.04 13.80 -2.81
CA ARG A 31 -25.54 14.92 -3.64
C ARG A 31 -24.55 15.80 -2.89
N VAL A 32 -24.76 16.05 -1.59
CA VAL A 32 -23.79 16.77 -0.76
C VAL A 32 -22.51 15.95 -0.58
N VAL A 33 -22.61 14.64 -0.32
CA VAL A 33 -21.46 13.72 -0.27
C VAL A 33 -20.66 13.79 -1.57
N GLN A 34 -21.33 13.64 -2.72
CA GLN A 34 -20.69 13.67 -4.04
C GLN A 34 -20.05 15.05 -4.33
N ALA A 35 -20.71 16.14 -3.94
CA ALA A 35 -20.18 17.49 -4.12
C ALA A 35 -18.89 17.71 -3.33
N ILE A 36 -18.85 17.33 -2.05
CA ILE A 36 -17.66 17.44 -1.20
C ILE A 36 -16.56 16.50 -1.70
N GLN A 37 -16.89 15.23 -1.94
CA GLN A 37 -15.96 14.23 -2.45
C GLN A 37 -15.33 14.67 -3.78
N GLY A 38 -16.12 15.22 -4.70
CA GLY A 38 -15.63 15.75 -5.97
C GLY A 38 -14.69 16.96 -5.80
N GLN A 39 -14.90 17.81 -4.76
CA GLN A 39 -13.98 18.90 -4.45
C GLN A 39 -12.66 18.40 -3.86
N ILE A 40 -12.70 17.34 -3.04
CA ILE A 40 -11.50 16.70 -2.47
C ILE A 40 -10.69 16.01 -3.58
N LEU A 41 -11.35 15.15 -4.37
CA LEU A 41 -10.68 14.42 -5.47
C LEU A 41 -10.16 15.36 -6.56
N GLY A 42 -10.84 16.47 -6.82
CA GLY A 42 -10.38 17.50 -7.75
C GLY A 42 -9.34 18.48 -7.18
N GLY A 43 -8.81 18.23 -5.97
CA GLY A 43 -7.76 19.03 -5.32
C GLY A 43 -8.20 20.43 -4.87
N ARG A 44 -9.49 20.77 -5.00
CA ARG A 44 -10.02 22.09 -4.57
C ARG A 44 -10.20 22.20 -3.05
N LEU A 45 -10.39 21.07 -2.39
CA LEU A 45 -10.31 20.92 -0.94
C LEU A 45 -9.09 20.05 -0.62
N ALA A 46 -7.97 20.70 -0.36
CA ALA A 46 -6.72 20.01 -0.02
C ALA A 46 -6.79 19.34 1.36
N VAL A 47 -5.96 18.32 1.59
CA VAL A 47 -5.77 17.73 2.92
C VAL A 47 -5.40 18.82 3.93
N GLY A 48 -6.01 18.78 5.11
CA GLY A 48 -5.87 19.79 6.15
C GLY A 48 -6.84 20.99 6.01
N THR A 49 -7.57 21.10 4.90
CA THR A 49 -8.58 22.17 4.74
C THR A 49 -9.72 21.97 5.74
N LYS A 50 -10.00 23.00 6.53
CA LYS A 50 -11.14 23.03 7.44
C LYS A 50 -12.42 23.37 6.69
N LEU A 51 -13.47 22.55 6.86
CA LEU A 51 -14.79 22.85 6.33
C LEU A 51 -15.46 23.95 7.16
N PRO A 52 -16.37 24.75 6.56
CA PRO A 52 -17.18 25.70 7.29
C PRO A 52 -18.01 25.00 8.38
N PRO A 53 -18.39 25.69 9.46
CA PRO A 53 -19.34 25.15 10.44
C PRO A 53 -20.62 24.66 9.76
N GLU A 54 -21.23 23.57 10.28
CA GLU A 54 -22.41 22.93 9.66
C GLU A 54 -23.53 23.92 9.30
N ARG A 55 -23.73 24.97 10.12
CA ARG A 55 -24.73 26.00 9.85
C ARG A 55 -24.43 26.80 8.60
N GLU A 56 -23.24 27.34 8.54
CA GLU A 56 -22.76 28.12 7.39
C GLU A 56 -22.71 27.29 6.13
N PHE A 57 -22.29 26.04 6.27
CA PHE A 57 -22.18 25.12 5.13
C PHE A 57 -23.57 24.73 4.58
N ALA A 58 -24.56 24.56 5.45
CA ALA A 58 -25.96 24.33 5.08
C ALA A 58 -26.55 25.53 4.31
N GLU A 59 -26.29 26.75 4.79
CA GLU A 59 -26.71 27.96 4.12
C GLU A 59 -26.08 28.09 2.73
N ARG A 60 -24.76 27.82 2.59
CA ARG A 60 -24.06 27.90 1.31
C ARG A 60 -24.55 26.86 0.29
N LEU A 61 -24.99 25.69 0.75
CA LEU A 61 -25.48 24.60 -0.10
C LEU A 61 -26.99 24.66 -0.35
N GLY A 62 -27.73 25.52 0.37
CA GLY A 62 -29.18 25.59 0.29
C GLY A 62 -29.88 24.32 0.81
N VAL A 63 -29.33 23.67 1.83
CA VAL A 63 -29.85 22.45 2.43
C VAL A 63 -30.01 22.58 3.94
N SER A 64 -30.70 21.62 4.58
CA SER A 64 -30.81 21.62 6.04
C SER A 64 -29.49 21.23 6.72
N ARG A 65 -29.28 21.69 7.97
CA ARG A 65 -28.13 21.29 8.80
C ARG A 65 -28.07 19.79 9.02
N THR A 66 -29.22 19.10 9.10
CA THR A 66 -29.29 17.63 9.23
C THR A 66 -28.70 16.94 8.01
N VAL A 67 -28.97 17.44 6.80
CA VAL A 67 -28.39 16.91 5.55
C VAL A 67 -26.87 17.05 5.54
N VAL A 68 -26.36 18.22 5.92
CA VAL A 68 -24.90 18.46 6.00
C VAL A 68 -24.25 17.54 7.03
N ARG A 69 -24.84 17.42 8.22
CA ARG A 69 -24.32 16.55 9.28
C ARG A 69 -24.25 15.10 8.86
N GLU A 70 -25.29 14.61 8.19
CA GLU A 70 -25.32 13.24 7.70
C GLU A 70 -24.28 13.01 6.58
N ALA A 71 -24.16 13.96 5.66
CA ALA A 71 -23.14 13.90 4.62
C ALA A 71 -21.71 13.91 5.20
N VAL A 72 -21.46 14.74 6.22
CA VAL A 72 -20.17 14.76 6.94
C VAL A 72 -19.89 13.42 7.62
N ARG A 73 -20.88 12.81 8.29
CA ARG A 73 -20.74 11.48 8.91
C ARG A 73 -20.35 10.42 7.89
N ILE A 74 -21.04 10.40 6.74
CA ILE A 74 -20.70 9.46 5.64
C ILE A 74 -19.26 9.68 5.16
N LEU A 75 -18.84 10.94 4.98
CA LEU A 75 -17.47 11.25 4.53
C LEU A 75 -16.40 10.93 5.58
N VAL A 76 -16.74 11.05 6.87
CA VAL A 76 -15.88 10.59 7.98
C VAL A 76 -15.75 9.06 7.93
N THR A 77 -16.87 8.33 7.77
CA THR A 77 -16.84 6.86 7.62
C THR A 77 -16.04 6.41 6.39
N LYS A 78 -16.08 7.20 5.30
CA LYS A 78 -15.24 6.97 4.11
C LYS A 78 -13.77 7.37 4.30
N GLY A 79 -13.38 7.91 5.46
CA GLY A 79 -12.01 8.35 5.73
C GLY A 79 -11.58 9.64 5.01
N LEU A 80 -12.50 10.36 4.37
CA LEU A 80 -12.21 11.61 3.65
C LEU A 80 -12.22 12.84 4.56
N LEU A 81 -12.93 12.77 5.68
CA LEU A 81 -13.01 13.83 6.67
C LEU A 81 -12.67 13.31 8.07
N ASP A 82 -12.20 14.20 8.92
CA ASP A 82 -12.02 13.98 10.35
C ASP A 82 -12.72 15.11 11.12
N THR A 83 -13.48 14.76 12.16
CA THR A 83 -14.20 15.73 12.99
C THR A 83 -13.66 15.67 14.41
N ARG A 84 -13.04 16.76 14.86
CA ARG A 84 -12.47 16.91 16.20
C ARG A 84 -13.25 17.92 17.01
N HIS A 85 -13.55 17.56 18.26
CA HIS A 85 -14.23 18.48 19.18
C HIS A 85 -13.43 19.77 19.35
N GLY A 86 -14.09 20.92 19.28
CA GLY A 86 -13.46 22.25 19.40
C GLY A 86 -12.68 22.72 18.15
N ILE A 87 -12.25 21.81 17.28
CA ILE A 87 -11.48 22.17 16.06
C ILE A 87 -12.40 22.27 14.86
N GLY A 88 -13.37 21.36 14.73
CA GLY A 88 -14.29 21.26 13.59
C GLY A 88 -13.95 20.10 12.66
N THR A 89 -14.51 20.13 11.46
CA THR A 89 -14.33 19.11 10.43
C THR A 89 -13.25 19.51 9.43
N MET A 90 -12.32 18.59 9.15
CA MET A 90 -11.17 18.82 8.27
C MET A 90 -11.07 17.71 7.24
N VAL A 91 -10.54 18.05 6.06
CA VAL A 91 -10.16 17.07 5.04
C VAL A 91 -8.93 16.30 5.51
N ARG A 92 -8.99 14.98 5.43
CA ARG A 92 -7.85 14.11 5.76
C ARG A 92 -7.37 13.34 4.53
N ALA A 93 -6.11 12.91 4.57
CA ALA A 93 -5.62 11.91 3.64
C ALA A 93 -6.18 10.53 4.03
N VAL A 94 -6.64 9.77 3.05
CA VAL A 94 -6.88 8.34 3.24
C VAL A 94 -5.53 7.66 3.40
N THR A 95 -5.33 6.97 4.50
CA THR A 95 -4.09 6.24 4.72
C THR A 95 -4.12 4.90 3.99
N ARG A 96 -2.93 4.37 3.72
CA ARG A 96 -2.80 3.06 3.09
C ARG A 96 -3.42 1.96 3.94
N GLU A 97 -3.26 2.01 5.25
CA GLU A 97 -3.82 1.05 6.21
C GLU A 97 -5.35 0.98 6.11
N GLU A 98 -6.00 2.09 5.83
CA GLU A 98 -7.46 2.17 5.67
C GLU A 98 -7.95 1.52 4.37
N VAL A 99 -7.08 1.32 3.40
CA VAL A 99 -7.37 0.57 2.17
C VAL A 99 -7.01 -0.91 2.35
N VAL A 100 -5.83 -1.18 2.90
CA VAL A 100 -5.29 -2.54 3.04
C VAL A 100 -6.10 -3.37 4.05
N ARG A 101 -6.41 -2.82 5.24
CA ARG A 101 -7.13 -3.57 6.29
C ARG A 101 -8.49 -4.16 5.85
N PRO A 102 -9.40 -3.40 5.20
CA PRO A 102 -10.65 -3.96 4.69
C PRO A 102 -10.42 -5.04 3.63
N LEU A 103 -9.41 -4.88 2.77
CA LEU A 103 -9.08 -5.87 1.76
C LEU A 103 -8.54 -7.16 2.39
N THR A 104 -7.63 -7.07 3.35
CA THR A 104 -7.13 -8.22 4.11
C THR A 104 -8.27 -8.92 4.86
N LEU A 105 -9.16 -8.17 5.50
CA LEU A 105 -10.32 -8.74 6.18
C LEU A 105 -11.24 -9.46 5.20
N PHE A 106 -11.53 -8.87 4.05
CA PHE A 106 -12.31 -9.50 2.99
C PHE A 106 -11.68 -10.81 2.54
N LEU A 107 -10.38 -10.83 2.25
CA LEU A 107 -9.64 -12.03 1.83
C LEU A 107 -9.66 -13.14 2.90
N ARG A 108 -9.62 -12.77 4.19
CA ARG A 108 -9.71 -13.74 5.31
C ARG A 108 -11.14 -14.26 5.54
N THR A 109 -12.18 -13.50 5.17
CA THR A 109 -13.58 -13.82 5.51
C THR A 109 -14.42 -14.29 4.34
N CYS A 110 -13.97 -14.18 3.09
CA CYS A 110 -14.77 -14.56 1.91
C CYS A 110 -14.95 -16.08 1.71
N GLY A 111 -14.73 -16.88 2.77
CA GLY A 111 -15.12 -18.30 2.85
C GLY A 111 -14.31 -19.26 1.99
N ARG A 112 -13.28 -18.79 1.32
CA ARG A 112 -12.25 -19.60 0.67
C ARG A 112 -10.93 -19.28 1.32
N GLU A 113 -10.32 -20.26 1.96
CA GLU A 113 -8.94 -20.13 2.41
C GLU A 113 -8.08 -19.80 1.18
N VAL A 114 -7.40 -18.66 1.24
CA VAL A 114 -6.41 -18.32 0.21
C VAL A 114 -5.25 -19.30 0.41
N SER A 115 -5.02 -20.18 -0.57
CA SER A 115 -3.94 -21.17 -0.46
C SER A 115 -2.58 -20.49 -0.54
N LEU A 116 -1.59 -21.12 0.08
CA LEU A 116 -0.19 -20.68 -0.01
C LEU A 116 0.27 -20.55 -1.46
N GLU A 117 -0.15 -21.48 -2.31
CA GLU A 117 0.16 -21.47 -3.74
C GLU A 117 -0.42 -20.24 -4.44
N GLN A 118 -1.68 -19.88 -4.17
CA GLN A 118 -2.31 -18.68 -4.71
C GLN A 118 -1.60 -17.40 -4.26
N LEU A 119 -1.18 -17.32 -2.99
CA LEU A 119 -0.36 -16.22 -2.49
C LEU A 119 0.97 -16.12 -3.23
N HIS A 120 1.66 -17.26 -3.43
CA HIS A 120 2.91 -17.30 -4.18
C HIS A 120 2.75 -16.92 -5.65
N GLN A 121 1.64 -17.27 -6.30
CA GLN A 121 1.35 -16.82 -7.66
C GLN A 121 1.26 -15.29 -7.73
N VAL A 122 0.53 -14.67 -6.80
CA VAL A 122 0.40 -13.20 -6.75
C VAL A 122 1.75 -12.55 -6.41
N ARG A 123 2.51 -13.10 -5.45
CA ARG A 123 3.87 -12.64 -5.15
C ARG A 123 4.77 -12.68 -6.38
N SER A 124 4.76 -13.80 -7.11
CA SER A 124 5.59 -13.95 -8.31
C SER A 124 5.27 -12.90 -9.38
N ILE A 125 4.01 -12.54 -9.55
CA ILE A 125 3.61 -11.48 -10.48
C ILE A 125 4.11 -10.11 -10.02
N LEU A 126 3.89 -9.78 -8.74
CA LEU A 126 4.19 -8.44 -8.21
C LEU A 126 5.68 -8.27 -7.94
N GLU A 127 6.31 -9.19 -7.20
CA GLU A 127 7.66 -8.99 -6.69
C GLU A 127 8.73 -9.18 -7.76
N VAL A 128 8.53 -10.09 -8.72
CA VAL A 128 9.44 -10.24 -9.86
C VAL A 128 9.45 -8.97 -10.71
N GLU A 129 8.28 -8.39 -10.99
CA GLU A 129 8.23 -7.14 -11.74
C GLU A 129 8.72 -5.95 -10.92
N ASN A 130 8.44 -5.90 -9.62
CA ASN A 130 9.01 -4.87 -8.73
C ASN A 130 10.54 -4.89 -8.75
N ALA A 131 11.16 -6.06 -8.69
CA ALA A 131 12.63 -6.17 -8.76
C ALA A 131 13.19 -5.64 -10.09
N GLY A 132 12.55 -6.00 -11.20
CA GLY A 132 12.97 -5.50 -12.51
C GLY A 132 12.78 -3.99 -12.69
N LEU A 133 11.68 -3.44 -12.20
CA LEU A 133 11.41 -1.99 -12.21
C LEU A 133 12.36 -1.24 -11.28
N ALA A 134 12.58 -1.77 -10.07
CA ALA A 134 13.53 -1.22 -9.11
C ALA A 134 14.93 -1.07 -9.72
N ALA A 135 15.44 -2.09 -10.40
CA ALA A 135 16.74 -2.02 -11.09
C ALA A 135 16.79 -0.87 -12.12
N GLY A 136 15.68 -0.59 -12.81
CA GLY A 136 15.62 0.49 -13.80
C GLY A 136 15.44 1.90 -13.21
N GLN A 137 14.89 2.02 -11.99
CA GLN A 137 14.41 3.29 -11.43
C GLN A 137 15.10 3.70 -10.12
N ALA A 138 15.82 2.78 -9.45
CA ALA A 138 16.44 3.05 -8.15
C ALA A 138 17.34 4.29 -8.20
N SER A 139 17.21 5.18 -7.24
CA SER A 139 18.22 6.20 -6.94
C SER A 139 19.39 5.58 -6.15
N GLU A 140 20.49 6.29 -6.01
CA GLU A 140 21.60 5.84 -5.15
C GLU A 140 21.14 5.73 -3.67
N ALA A 141 20.23 6.60 -3.24
CA ALA A 141 19.66 6.54 -1.90
C ALA A 141 18.81 5.28 -1.70
N ASP A 142 18.02 4.88 -2.70
CA ASP A 142 17.24 3.64 -2.65
C ASP A 142 18.14 2.41 -2.53
N ILE A 143 19.24 2.38 -3.31
CA ILE A 143 20.22 1.29 -3.26
C ILE A 143 20.89 1.22 -1.90
N GLU A 144 21.24 2.36 -1.30
CA GLU A 144 21.84 2.41 0.03
C GLU A 144 20.86 1.95 1.11
N ASP A 145 19.58 2.32 1.00
CA ASP A 145 18.52 1.82 1.88
C ASP A 145 18.34 0.31 1.77
N LEU A 146 18.41 -0.26 0.57
CA LEU A 146 18.37 -1.72 0.36
C LEU A 146 19.61 -2.41 0.95
N ARG A 147 20.81 -1.83 0.79
CA ARG A 147 22.06 -2.35 1.40
C ARG A 147 21.95 -2.37 2.93
N ARG A 148 21.47 -1.28 3.51
CA ARG A 148 21.26 -1.19 4.96
C ARG A 148 20.29 -2.26 5.44
N THR A 149 19.18 -2.47 4.74
CA THR A 149 18.20 -3.51 5.09
C THR A 149 18.82 -4.90 5.01
N CYS A 150 19.63 -5.21 3.99
CA CYS A 150 20.36 -6.47 3.92
C CYS A 150 21.34 -6.66 5.09
N ALA A 151 22.09 -5.62 5.46
CA ALA A 151 22.99 -5.67 6.62
C ALA A 151 22.24 -5.87 7.95
N GLU A 152 21.04 -5.27 8.08
CA GLU A 152 20.16 -5.50 9.23
C GLU A 152 19.61 -6.94 9.25
N MET A 153 19.30 -7.55 8.09
CA MET A 153 18.94 -8.96 7.97
C MET A 153 20.08 -9.88 8.40
N GLU A 154 21.31 -9.60 7.96
CA GLU A 154 22.50 -10.34 8.37
C GLU A 154 22.71 -10.26 9.89
N SER A 155 22.55 -9.09 10.47
CA SER A 155 22.65 -8.89 11.93
C SER A 155 21.55 -9.62 12.70
N ALA A 156 20.42 -9.90 12.06
CA ALA A 156 19.29 -10.62 12.63
C ALA A 156 19.37 -12.15 12.46
N ALA A 157 20.48 -12.70 11.94
CA ALA A 157 20.63 -14.13 11.64
C ALA A 157 20.33 -15.07 12.84
N ALA A 158 20.63 -14.62 14.06
CA ALA A 158 20.38 -15.39 15.30
C ALA A 158 18.99 -15.14 15.90
N ASP A 159 18.20 -14.22 15.36
CA ASP A 159 16.85 -13.87 15.83
C ASP A 159 15.82 -14.09 14.70
N PRO A 160 15.16 -15.27 14.65
CA PRO A 160 14.21 -15.59 13.60
C PRO A 160 13.06 -14.58 13.45
N GLN A 161 12.59 -14.00 14.56
CA GLN A 161 11.49 -13.04 14.53
C GLN A 161 11.94 -11.73 13.91
N LEU A 162 13.11 -11.23 14.32
CA LEU A 162 13.68 -10.02 13.74
C LEU A 162 14.05 -10.22 12.28
N PHE A 163 14.59 -11.40 11.92
CA PHE A 163 14.88 -11.75 10.52
C PHE A 163 13.62 -11.68 9.66
N ALA A 164 12.50 -12.29 10.10
CA ALA A 164 11.21 -12.22 9.39
C ALA A 164 10.70 -10.80 9.16
N VAL A 165 10.89 -9.91 10.16
CA VAL A 165 10.53 -8.50 10.04
C VAL A 165 11.41 -7.79 9.00
N LYS A 166 12.72 -8.07 8.99
CA LYS A 166 13.65 -7.45 8.05
C LYS A 166 13.51 -7.99 6.63
N ASP A 167 13.22 -9.28 6.48
CA ASP A 167 12.83 -9.90 5.20
C ASP A 167 11.62 -9.18 4.58
N ASP A 168 10.57 -8.99 5.36
CA ASP A 168 9.39 -8.25 4.94
C ASP A 168 9.71 -6.78 4.58
N GLU A 169 10.58 -6.13 5.35
CA GLU A 169 11.04 -4.77 5.08
C GLU A 169 11.82 -4.69 3.77
N PHE A 170 12.68 -5.66 3.45
CA PHE A 170 13.41 -5.72 2.19
C PHE A 170 12.47 -5.73 0.97
N HIS A 171 11.49 -6.62 0.95
CA HIS A 171 10.53 -6.72 -0.14
C HIS A 171 9.71 -5.43 -0.31
N ARG A 172 9.34 -4.81 0.81
CA ARG A 172 8.64 -3.53 0.80
C ARG A 172 9.50 -2.39 0.26
N ARG A 173 10.77 -2.28 0.69
CA ARG A 173 11.69 -1.27 0.17
C ARG A 173 11.94 -1.45 -1.32
N LEU A 174 12.10 -2.70 -1.75
CA LEU A 174 12.22 -3.00 -3.18
C LEU A 174 11.01 -2.51 -3.98
N ALA A 175 9.79 -2.70 -3.47
CA ALA A 175 8.60 -2.15 -4.11
C ALA A 175 8.57 -0.61 -4.07
N GLN A 176 9.01 0.02 -2.97
CA GLN A 176 9.13 1.49 -2.85
C GLN A 176 10.09 2.08 -3.88
N THR A 177 11.20 1.38 -4.16
CA THR A 177 12.19 1.75 -5.17
C THR A 177 11.63 1.81 -6.59
N THR A 178 10.47 1.20 -6.84
CA THR A 178 9.75 1.35 -8.12
C THR A 178 9.11 2.73 -8.29
N HIS A 179 9.01 3.53 -7.22
CA HIS A 179 8.30 4.81 -7.16
C HIS A 179 6.85 4.74 -7.67
N ASN A 180 6.27 3.53 -7.72
CA ASN A 180 4.89 3.30 -8.15
C ASN A 180 3.99 3.00 -6.93
N PRO A 181 3.16 3.97 -6.49
CA PRO A 181 2.33 3.79 -5.29
C PRO A 181 1.31 2.66 -5.40
N LEU A 182 0.89 2.29 -6.62
CA LEU A 182 -0.04 1.18 -6.83
C LEU A 182 0.63 -0.18 -6.59
N LEU A 183 1.87 -0.36 -7.02
CA LEU A 183 2.63 -1.59 -6.76
C LEU A 183 2.89 -1.78 -5.26
N ILE A 184 3.21 -0.69 -4.56
CA ILE A 184 3.39 -0.71 -3.11
C ILE A 184 2.08 -1.11 -2.42
N LEU A 185 0.95 -0.50 -2.80
CA LEU A 185 -0.36 -0.79 -2.22
C LEU A 185 -0.78 -2.25 -2.45
N LEU A 186 -0.59 -2.77 -3.67
CA LEU A 186 -0.92 -4.15 -4.01
C LEU A 186 -0.05 -5.14 -3.23
N LEU A 187 1.25 -4.91 -3.12
CA LEU A 187 2.13 -5.75 -2.32
C LEU A 187 1.71 -5.72 -0.84
N ASP A 188 1.47 -4.53 -0.26
CA ASP A 188 1.04 -4.40 1.13
C ASP A 188 -0.28 -5.13 1.40
N SER A 189 -1.19 -5.22 0.43
CA SER A 189 -2.48 -5.91 0.60
C SER A 189 -2.35 -7.42 0.82
N ILE A 190 -1.25 -8.03 0.38
CA ILE A 190 -0.97 -9.48 0.57
C ILE A 190 0.04 -9.75 1.68
N ARG A 191 0.79 -8.74 2.12
CA ARG A 191 1.83 -8.89 3.15
C ARG A 191 1.29 -9.40 4.48
N ASP A 192 0.15 -8.89 4.93
CA ASP A 192 -0.50 -9.30 6.17
C ASP A 192 -0.94 -10.77 6.12
N LEU A 193 -1.31 -11.27 4.93
CA LEU A 193 -1.63 -12.68 4.73
C LEU A 193 -0.40 -13.58 4.81
N MET A 194 0.77 -13.05 4.46
CA MET A 194 2.04 -13.77 4.53
C MET A 194 2.73 -13.70 5.90
N ALA A 195 2.32 -12.79 6.77
CA ALA A 195 3.01 -12.53 8.05
C ALA A 195 3.09 -13.77 8.94
N GLU A 196 2.00 -14.53 9.05
CA GLU A 196 1.95 -15.77 9.83
C GLU A 196 2.87 -16.84 9.25
N VAL A 197 2.84 -16.99 7.93
CA VAL A 197 3.69 -17.95 7.20
C VAL A 197 5.17 -17.58 7.35
N ARG A 198 5.53 -16.29 7.22
CA ARG A 198 6.91 -15.82 7.42
C ARG A 198 7.42 -16.11 8.82
N THR A 199 6.60 -15.84 9.85
CA THR A 199 6.98 -16.10 11.23
C THR A 199 7.24 -17.57 11.50
N LEU A 200 6.45 -18.47 10.93
CA LEU A 200 6.64 -19.91 11.03
C LEU A 200 7.91 -20.36 10.29
N VAL A 201 8.07 -19.91 9.07
CA VAL A 201 9.24 -20.27 8.21
C VAL A 201 10.54 -19.71 8.80
N ALA A 202 10.51 -18.55 9.44
CA ALA A 202 11.70 -17.95 10.05
C ALA A 202 12.32 -18.80 11.16
N GLN A 203 11.55 -19.76 11.74
CA GLN A 203 12.04 -20.67 12.77
C GLN A 203 12.72 -21.94 12.17
N GLU A 204 12.69 -22.11 10.85
CA GLU A 204 13.28 -23.28 10.21
C GLU A 204 14.82 -23.21 10.27
N PRO A 205 15.48 -24.29 10.77
CA PRO A 205 16.94 -24.34 10.78
C PRO A 205 17.52 -24.23 9.36
N GLY A 206 18.55 -23.44 9.20
CA GLY A 206 19.22 -23.23 7.91
C GLY A 206 18.46 -22.31 6.94
N LEU A 207 17.37 -21.65 7.38
CA LEU A 207 16.64 -20.69 6.56
C LEU A 207 17.56 -19.56 6.10
N PHE A 208 18.27 -18.95 7.04
CA PHE A 208 19.14 -17.80 6.77
C PHE A 208 20.16 -18.12 5.68
N GLU A 209 20.83 -19.25 5.78
CA GLU A 209 21.86 -19.71 4.83
C GLU A 209 21.30 -19.97 3.43
N ARG A 210 20.02 -20.35 3.34
CA ARG A 210 19.34 -20.61 2.06
C ARG A 210 18.80 -19.34 1.43
N VAL A 211 18.31 -18.40 2.21
CA VAL A 211 17.54 -17.24 1.74
C VAL A 211 18.40 -15.97 1.59
N MET A 212 19.33 -15.72 2.52
CA MET A 212 20.15 -14.50 2.49
C MET A 212 20.96 -14.32 1.20
N PRO A 213 21.61 -15.37 0.64
CA PRO A 213 22.33 -15.24 -0.63
C PRO A 213 21.43 -14.80 -1.78
N THR A 214 20.14 -15.18 -1.76
CA THR A 214 19.19 -14.80 -2.80
C THR A 214 18.78 -13.33 -2.70
N HIS A 215 18.67 -12.78 -1.49
CA HIS A 215 18.46 -11.35 -1.27
C HIS A 215 19.65 -10.52 -1.75
N MET A 216 20.86 -10.94 -1.39
CA MET A 216 22.09 -10.29 -1.86
C MET A 216 22.17 -10.27 -3.39
N ARG A 217 21.77 -11.36 -4.05
CA ARG A 217 21.75 -11.43 -5.51
C ARG A 217 20.75 -10.44 -6.13
N ILE A 218 19.58 -10.26 -5.51
CA ILE A 218 18.60 -9.26 -5.94
C ILE A 218 19.20 -7.85 -5.81
N LEU A 219 19.78 -7.54 -4.64
CA LEU A 219 20.44 -6.25 -4.39
C LEU A 219 21.54 -5.96 -5.40
N GLU A 220 22.42 -6.93 -5.68
CA GLU A 220 23.49 -6.81 -6.67
C GLU A 220 22.96 -6.45 -8.05
N CYS A 221 21.90 -7.14 -8.50
CA CYS A 221 21.28 -6.87 -9.79
C CYS A 221 20.63 -5.47 -9.83
N VAL A 222 19.99 -5.04 -8.75
CA VAL A 222 19.40 -3.69 -8.64
C VAL A 222 20.50 -2.63 -8.67
N ALA A 223 21.58 -2.82 -7.91
CA ALA A 223 22.72 -1.91 -7.88
C ALA A 223 23.44 -1.83 -9.24
N ALA A 224 23.51 -2.96 -9.96
CA ALA A 224 24.08 -3.02 -11.31
C ALA A 224 23.12 -2.53 -12.41
N ARG A 225 21.90 -2.08 -12.07
CA ARG A 225 20.86 -1.68 -13.03
C ARG A 225 20.45 -2.81 -14.01
N ASP A 226 20.68 -4.07 -13.62
CA ASP A 226 20.33 -5.25 -14.43
C ASP A 226 18.88 -5.69 -14.15
N ALA A 227 17.93 -5.09 -14.86
CA ALA A 227 16.51 -5.41 -14.71
C ALA A 227 16.16 -6.87 -15.05
N ARG A 228 16.90 -7.51 -15.99
CA ARG A 228 16.68 -8.92 -16.32
C ARG A 228 17.23 -9.85 -15.23
N GLY A 229 18.41 -9.55 -14.73
CA GLY A 229 19.04 -10.24 -13.62
C GLY A 229 18.20 -10.14 -12.34
N ALA A 230 17.71 -8.93 -12.02
CA ALA A 230 16.84 -8.70 -10.86
C ALA A 230 15.55 -9.51 -10.90
N ARG A 231 14.87 -9.58 -12.06
CA ARG A 231 13.69 -10.44 -12.22
C ARG A 231 14.03 -11.93 -12.04
N ARG A 232 15.16 -12.37 -12.58
CA ARG A 232 15.59 -13.77 -12.42
C ARG A 232 15.93 -14.07 -10.96
N ALA A 233 16.71 -13.23 -10.32
CA ALA A 233 17.11 -13.40 -8.92
C ALA A 233 15.88 -13.42 -7.99
N MET A 234 14.91 -12.54 -8.20
CA MET A 234 13.66 -12.55 -7.41
C MET A 234 12.86 -13.82 -7.65
N ARG A 235 12.78 -14.32 -8.88
CA ARG A 235 12.08 -15.58 -9.16
C ARG A 235 12.75 -16.76 -8.45
N GLU A 236 14.07 -16.85 -8.47
CA GLU A 236 14.86 -17.87 -7.77
C GLU A 236 14.65 -17.78 -6.26
N HIS A 237 14.64 -16.55 -5.70
CA HIS A 237 14.34 -16.29 -4.29
C HIS A 237 12.95 -16.82 -3.91
N LEU A 238 11.91 -16.50 -4.67
CA LEU A 238 10.53 -16.94 -4.38
C LEU A 238 10.36 -18.46 -4.49
N VAL A 239 11.05 -19.09 -5.44
CA VAL A 239 11.09 -20.57 -5.54
C VAL A 239 11.75 -21.19 -4.31
N THR A 240 12.86 -20.62 -3.84
CA THR A 240 13.53 -21.07 -2.61
C THR A 240 12.61 -20.93 -1.40
N ALA A 241 11.95 -19.79 -1.24
CA ALA A 241 11.01 -19.54 -0.15
C ALA A 241 9.83 -20.54 -0.18
N LEU A 242 9.25 -20.79 -1.35
CA LEU A 242 8.16 -21.76 -1.51
C LEU A 242 8.61 -23.19 -1.16
N SER A 243 9.81 -23.61 -1.57
CA SER A 243 10.35 -24.92 -1.22
C SER A 243 10.44 -25.12 0.29
N ILE A 244 10.96 -24.13 1.01
CA ILE A 244 11.07 -24.17 2.48
C ILE A 244 9.68 -24.25 3.13
N GLN A 245 8.71 -23.47 2.64
CA GLN A 245 7.34 -23.49 3.16
C GLN A 245 6.66 -24.84 2.93
N ASN A 246 6.85 -25.47 1.77
CA ASN A 246 6.30 -26.80 1.48
C ASN A 246 6.96 -27.87 2.36
N GLU A 247 8.26 -27.80 2.61
CA GLU A 247 8.97 -28.71 3.52
C GLU A 247 8.39 -28.61 4.95
N LEU A 248 8.06 -27.40 5.41
CA LEU A 248 7.44 -27.17 6.72
C LEU A 248 6.03 -27.76 6.79
N VAL A 249 5.18 -27.52 5.78
CA VAL A 249 3.81 -28.05 5.71
C VAL A 249 3.81 -29.57 5.74
N LEU A 250 4.69 -30.22 4.99
CA LEU A 250 4.81 -31.70 4.98
C LEU A 250 5.17 -32.26 6.35
N ARG A 251 6.05 -31.59 7.14
CA ARG A 251 6.44 -32.03 8.49
C ARG A 251 5.34 -31.85 9.53
N THR A 252 4.47 -30.85 9.36
CA THR A 252 3.38 -30.58 10.32
C THR A 252 2.14 -31.43 10.08
N THR A 253 2.05 -32.11 8.93
CA THR A 253 0.90 -32.94 8.53
C THR A 253 1.19 -34.47 8.78
N THR A 254 2.40 -34.83 9.15
CA THR A 254 2.84 -36.18 9.56
C THR A 254 2.96 -36.29 11.06
#